data_22fb2ccb139b40a76ac015322e072798
#
_entry.id   22fb2ccb139b40a76ac015322e072798
#
_cell.length_a   1.000
_cell.length_b   1.000
_cell.length_c   1.000
_cell.angle_alpha   90.00
_cell.angle_beta   90.00
_cell.angle_gamma   90.00
#
_symmetry.space_group_name_H-M   'P 1'
#
loop_
_entity.id
_entity.type
_entity.pdbx_description
1 polymer ?
#
loop_
_entity_poly.entity_id
_entity_poly.type
_entity_poly.pdbx_seq_one_letter_code
_entity_poly.pdbx_strand_id
1 'polypeptide(L)'
;LHPTIIPPFNTAIINGFNALFHDNKKLGSWTEYLKLRETLIETNEKYKSTLSNDLGAIAGLLFEVGAKKLILTDERFISQDDKTKYEAQVAKRHKEVATEQLEEDLHTEMQYHLLKIGHSLGYDVISASNDRSKSYKESNFSFLSLANFPEVAVAKDALSTITLIDVVWFEKGTNRPICAFEVEKSTSIYSGILRLTDLSYS
;
A
#
# COMPACT_ATOMS: atom_id res chain seq x y z
N LEU A 1 -9.43 -14.76 -13.93
CA LEU A 1 -10.00 -13.67 -14.71
C LEU A 1 -9.07 -13.35 -15.88
N HIS A 2 -9.62 -13.22 -17.08
CA HIS A 2 -8.88 -12.89 -18.29
C HIS A 2 -8.99 -11.38 -18.52
N PRO A 3 -7.98 -10.58 -18.15
CA PRO A 3 -8.08 -9.12 -18.15
C PRO A 3 -8.24 -8.50 -19.54
N THR A 4 -7.92 -9.25 -20.59
CA THR A 4 -8.07 -8.82 -21.99
C THR A 4 -9.47 -9.04 -22.57
N ILE A 5 -10.30 -9.88 -21.93
CA ILE A 5 -11.56 -10.34 -22.52
C ILE A 5 -12.75 -10.16 -21.56
N ILE A 6 -12.49 -10.22 -20.24
CA ILE A 6 -13.55 -10.23 -19.20
C ILE A 6 -13.37 -8.99 -18.31
N PRO A 7 -14.05 -7.88 -18.59
CA PRO A 7 -14.07 -6.73 -17.70
C PRO A 7 -14.80 -7.07 -16.39
N PRO A 8 -14.44 -6.44 -15.27
CA PRO A 8 -15.17 -6.56 -14.03
C PRO A 8 -16.60 -6.00 -14.19
N PHE A 9 -17.54 -6.57 -13.45
CA PHE A 9 -18.94 -6.19 -13.50
C PHE A 9 -19.49 -6.07 -12.08
N ASN A 10 -19.45 -4.86 -11.55
CA ASN A 10 -19.94 -4.51 -10.22
C ASN A 10 -20.63 -3.14 -10.26
N THR A 11 -21.21 -2.73 -9.13
CA THR A 11 -21.99 -1.48 -9.04
C THR A 11 -21.15 -0.25 -9.44
N ALA A 12 -19.90 -0.15 -9.00
CA ALA A 12 -19.05 1.00 -9.34
C ALA A 12 -18.74 1.04 -10.85
N ILE A 13 -18.36 -0.10 -11.44
CA ILE A 13 -18.11 -0.20 -12.89
C ILE A 13 -19.36 0.20 -13.72
N ILE A 14 -20.53 -0.28 -13.33
CA ILE A 14 -21.78 0.07 -14.02
C ILE A 14 -22.10 1.56 -13.88
N ASN A 15 -21.96 2.12 -12.69
CA ASN A 15 -22.19 3.55 -12.48
C ASN A 15 -21.22 4.40 -13.33
N GLY A 16 -19.96 4.03 -13.36
CA GLY A 16 -18.97 4.70 -14.20
C GLY A 16 -19.24 4.55 -15.70
N PHE A 17 -19.65 3.35 -16.13
CA PHE A 17 -20.06 3.10 -17.51
C PHE A 17 -21.25 3.97 -17.91
N ASN A 18 -22.30 3.96 -17.09
CA ASN A 18 -23.50 4.75 -17.37
C ASN A 18 -23.19 6.26 -17.43
N ALA A 19 -22.30 6.73 -16.56
CA ALA A 19 -21.87 8.12 -16.55
C ALA A 19 -21.06 8.51 -17.81
N LEU A 20 -20.08 7.66 -18.22
CA LEU A 20 -19.21 7.94 -19.36
C LEU A 20 -19.87 7.74 -20.71
N PHE A 21 -20.71 6.71 -20.84
CA PHE A 21 -21.35 6.33 -22.10
C PHE A 21 -22.78 6.82 -22.21
N HIS A 22 -23.28 7.58 -21.21
CA HIS A 22 -24.67 8.06 -21.15
C HIS A 22 -25.71 6.93 -21.31
N ASP A 23 -25.45 5.80 -20.67
CA ASP A 23 -26.26 4.59 -20.71
C ASP A 23 -26.99 4.35 -19.36
N ASN A 24 -27.84 3.35 -19.28
CA ASN A 24 -28.59 3.00 -18.07
C ASN A 24 -28.59 1.49 -17.81
N LYS A 25 -27.41 0.89 -17.87
CA LYS A 25 -27.22 -0.54 -17.61
C LYS A 25 -27.46 -0.88 -16.14
N LYS A 26 -27.92 -2.12 -15.91
CA LYS A 26 -28.21 -2.64 -14.57
C LYS A 26 -27.38 -3.87 -14.25
N LEU A 27 -27.01 -4.00 -12.99
CA LEU A 27 -26.33 -5.18 -12.48
C LEU A 27 -27.27 -6.40 -12.48
N GLY A 28 -26.73 -7.59 -12.70
CA GLY A 28 -27.50 -8.86 -12.59
C GLY A 28 -28.05 -9.40 -13.90
N SER A 29 -27.88 -8.68 -15.02
CA SER A 29 -28.31 -9.15 -16.35
C SER A 29 -27.11 -9.58 -17.20
N TRP A 30 -27.12 -10.84 -17.67
CA TRP A 30 -26.10 -11.35 -18.58
C TRP A 30 -26.07 -10.61 -19.91
N THR A 31 -27.24 -10.25 -20.44
CA THR A 31 -27.38 -9.49 -21.69
C THR A 31 -26.75 -8.09 -21.55
N GLU A 32 -26.98 -7.41 -20.43
CA GLU A 32 -26.37 -6.11 -20.14
C GLU A 32 -24.86 -6.20 -19.98
N TYR A 33 -24.37 -7.27 -19.35
CA TYR A 33 -22.95 -7.55 -19.26
C TYR A 33 -22.30 -7.72 -20.64
N LEU A 34 -22.90 -8.50 -21.53
CA LEU A 34 -22.36 -8.72 -22.88
C LEU A 34 -22.26 -7.41 -23.67
N LYS A 35 -23.27 -6.56 -23.61
CA LYS A 35 -23.26 -5.24 -24.25
C LYS A 35 -22.18 -4.33 -23.66
N LEU A 36 -22.07 -4.28 -22.33
CA LEU A 36 -21.00 -3.52 -21.65
C LEU A 36 -19.62 -4.02 -22.10
N ARG A 37 -19.42 -5.34 -22.09
CA ARG A 37 -18.15 -5.97 -22.50
C ARG A 37 -17.77 -5.59 -23.94
N GLU A 38 -18.69 -5.68 -24.88
CA GLU A 38 -18.49 -5.33 -26.28
C GLU A 38 -18.05 -3.87 -26.42
N THR A 39 -18.81 -2.94 -25.84
CA THR A 39 -18.47 -1.51 -25.83
C THR A 39 -17.09 -1.24 -25.22
N LEU A 40 -16.72 -1.91 -24.13
CA LEU A 40 -15.42 -1.72 -23.49
C LEU A 40 -14.27 -2.24 -24.34
N ILE A 41 -14.44 -3.39 -25.00
CA ILE A 41 -13.44 -3.93 -25.92
C ILE A 41 -13.21 -2.98 -27.09
N GLU A 42 -14.27 -2.53 -27.74
CA GLU A 42 -14.20 -1.58 -28.87
C GLU A 42 -13.54 -0.25 -28.43
N THR A 43 -13.93 0.27 -27.27
CA THR A 43 -13.37 1.52 -26.75
C THR A 43 -11.91 1.34 -26.40
N ASN A 44 -11.52 0.23 -25.76
CA ASN A 44 -10.12 -0.04 -25.43
C ASN A 44 -9.25 -0.19 -26.68
N GLU A 45 -9.71 -0.89 -27.71
CA GLU A 45 -8.99 -0.98 -28.99
C GLU A 45 -8.77 0.39 -29.63
N LYS A 46 -9.76 1.27 -29.59
CA LYS A 46 -9.68 2.65 -30.12
C LYS A 46 -8.64 3.50 -29.38
N TYR A 47 -8.52 3.33 -28.06
CA TYR A 47 -7.64 4.14 -27.21
C TYR A 47 -6.46 3.34 -26.62
N LYS A 48 -6.10 2.23 -27.23
CA LYS A 48 -5.09 1.27 -26.74
C LYS A 48 -3.73 1.90 -26.47
N SER A 49 -3.33 2.90 -27.28
CA SER A 49 -2.08 3.62 -27.09
C SER A 49 -2.05 4.52 -25.86
N THR A 50 -3.23 4.91 -25.35
CA THR A 50 -3.38 5.82 -24.21
C THR A 50 -3.77 5.08 -22.93
N LEU A 51 -4.55 4.00 -23.06
CA LEU A 51 -5.01 3.21 -21.92
C LEU A 51 -4.05 2.06 -21.62
N SER A 52 -4.36 0.85 -22.06
CA SER A 52 -3.52 -0.33 -21.90
C SER A 52 -3.84 -1.42 -22.92
N ASN A 53 -2.97 -2.43 -23.00
CA ASN A 53 -3.19 -3.59 -23.87
C ASN A 53 -4.30 -4.54 -23.37
N ASP A 54 -4.76 -4.33 -22.14
CA ASP A 54 -5.86 -5.07 -21.52
C ASP A 54 -6.98 -4.12 -21.09
N LEU A 55 -8.03 -4.65 -20.50
CA LEU A 55 -9.17 -3.85 -20.03
C LEU A 55 -8.93 -3.23 -18.63
N GLY A 56 -7.71 -3.34 -18.07
CA GLY A 56 -7.40 -2.89 -16.71
C GLY A 56 -7.52 -1.39 -16.55
N ALA A 57 -6.90 -0.61 -17.46
CA ALA A 57 -6.93 0.86 -17.38
C ALA A 57 -8.35 1.42 -17.57
N ILE A 58 -9.12 0.93 -18.57
CA ILE A 58 -10.49 1.38 -18.76
C ILE A 58 -11.40 0.96 -17.60
N ALA A 59 -11.22 -0.23 -17.05
CA ALA A 59 -11.97 -0.68 -15.88
C ALA A 59 -11.63 0.16 -14.63
N GLY A 60 -10.35 0.52 -14.44
CA GLY A 60 -9.92 1.43 -13.39
C GLY A 60 -10.57 2.80 -13.51
N LEU A 61 -10.57 3.38 -14.72
CA LEU A 61 -11.24 4.66 -15.00
C LEU A 61 -12.74 4.60 -14.66
N LEU A 62 -13.43 3.55 -15.13
CA LEU A 62 -14.85 3.36 -14.82
C LEU A 62 -15.11 3.23 -13.32
N PHE A 63 -14.25 2.48 -12.63
CA PHE A 63 -14.35 2.33 -11.18
C PHE A 63 -14.21 3.67 -10.46
N GLU A 64 -13.20 4.47 -10.80
CA GLU A 64 -12.94 5.76 -10.16
C GLU A 64 -14.08 6.77 -10.41
N VAL A 65 -14.62 6.79 -11.64
CA VAL A 65 -15.81 7.61 -11.98
C VAL A 65 -17.06 7.11 -11.24
N GLY A 66 -17.31 5.82 -11.25
CA GLY A 66 -18.50 5.25 -10.62
C GLY A 66 -18.46 5.25 -9.10
N ALA A 67 -17.28 5.23 -8.50
CA ALA A 67 -17.05 5.44 -7.08
C ALA A 67 -17.02 6.93 -6.69
N LYS A 68 -17.26 7.84 -7.65
CA LYS A 68 -17.24 9.30 -7.48
C LYS A 68 -15.89 9.87 -7.00
N LYS A 69 -14.80 9.17 -7.30
CA LYS A 69 -13.43 9.65 -7.03
C LYS A 69 -12.89 10.52 -8.16
N LEU A 70 -13.38 10.32 -9.39
CA LEU A 70 -13.16 11.19 -10.53
C LEU A 70 -14.49 11.83 -10.93
N ILE A 71 -14.48 13.13 -11.14
CA ILE A 71 -15.62 13.88 -11.66
C ILE A 71 -15.38 14.15 -13.14
N LEU A 72 -16.37 13.80 -13.96
CA LEU A 72 -16.39 14.19 -15.37
C LEU A 72 -16.65 15.69 -15.43
N THR A 73 -15.71 16.47 -15.96
CA THR A 73 -15.75 17.94 -16.01
C THR A 73 -16.76 18.51 -17.01
N ASP A 74 -17.66 17.73 -17.54
CA ASP A 74 -18.76 18.24 -18.34
C ASP A 74 -19.74 18.97 -17.41
N GLU A 75 -19.68 20.30 -17.38
CA GLU A 75 -20.44 21.18 -16.49
C GLU A 75 -21.96 20.95 -16.51
N ARG A 76 -22.47 20.21 -17.52
CA ARG A 76 -23.91 19.89 -17.67
C ARG A 76 -24.41 18.85 -16.66
N PHE A 77 -23.52 18.16 -15.93
CA PHE A 77 -23.88 17.00 -15.10
C PHE A 77 -23.48 17.09 -13.63
N ILE A 78 -22.81 18.17 -13.22
CA ILE A 78 -22.31 18.33 -11.84
C ILE A 78 -23.18 19.37 -11.13
N SER A 79 -23.94 18.93 -10.12
CA SER A 79 -24.56 19.90 -9.22
C SER A 79 -23.47 20.60 -8.38
N GLN A 80 -23.72 21.86 -8.01
CA GLN A 80 -22.79 22.61 -7.15
C GLN A 80 -22.50 21.88 -5.83
N ASP A 81 -23.48 21.17 -5.30
CA ASP A 81 -23.36 20.36 -4.09
C ASP A 81 -22.42 19.14 -4.28
N ASP A 82 -22.46 18.49 -5.45
CA ASP A 82 -21.56 17.37 -5.74
C ASP A 82 -20.13 17.83 -5.93
N LYS A 83 -19.91 19.00 -6.53
CA LYS A 83 -18.60 19.61 -6.66
C LYS A 83 -18.00 19.95 -5.30
N THR A 84 -18.76 20.56 -4.40
CA THR A 84 -18.33 20.89 -3.05
C THR A 84 -17.99 19.65 -2.23
N LYS A 85 -18.80 18.58 -2.33
CA LYS A 85 -18.52 17.31 -1.67
C LYS A 85 -17.24 16.65 -2.18
N TYR A 86 -17.03 16.70 -3.48
CA TYR A 86 -15.80 16.15 -4.09
C TYR A 86 -14.56 16.93 -3.64
N GLU A 87 -14.58 18.26 -3.70
CA GLU A 87 -13.49 19.12 -3.24
C GLU A 87 -13.15 18.83 -1.78
N ALA A 88 -14.17 18.63 -0.93
CA ALA A 88 -13.97 18.26 0.47
C ALA A 88 -13.34 16.86 0.62
N GLN A 89 -13.75 15.88 -0.21
CA GLN A 89 -13.15 14.54 -0.21
C GLN A 89 -11.69 14.57 -0.68
N VAL A 90 -11.39 15.32 -1.73
CA VAL A 90 -10.02 15.48 -2.24
C VAL A 90 -9.14 16.16 -1.19
N ALA A 91 -9.61 17.23 -0.56
CA ALA A 91 -8.88 17.91 0.51
C ALA A 91 -8.64 17.00 1.72
N LYS A 92 -9.63 16.19 2.10
CA LYS A 92 -9.48 15.18 3.16
C LYS A 92 -8.43 14.14 2.79
N ARG A 93 -8.47 13.60 1.57
CA ARG A 93 -7.51 12.60 1.11
C ARG A 93 -6.09 13.15 1.04
N HIS A 94 -5.90 14.38 0.56
CA HIS A 94 -4.59 15.04 0.56
C HIS A 94 -4.04 15.19 1.99
N LYS A 95 -4.89 15.53 2.95
CA LYS A 95 -4.49 15.64 4.36
C LYS A 95 -4.12 14.25 4.93
N GLU A 96 -4.89 13.22 4.61
CA GLU A 96 -4.58 11.83 5.03
C GLU A 96 -3.23 11.38 4.47
N VAL A 97 -2.99 11.55 3.16
CA VAL A 97 -1.71 11.20 2.51
C VAL A 97 -0.54 11.97 3.12
N ALA A 98 -0.69 13.28 3.36
CA ALA A 98 0.35 14.08 3.99
C ALA A 98 0.64 13.61 5.44
N THR A 99 -0.39 13.20 6.17
CA THR A 99 -0.23 12.64 7.52
C THR A 99 0.47 11.28 7.47
N GLU A 100 0.05 10.38 6.57
CA GLU A 100 0.67 9.07 6.37
C GLU A 100 2.16 9.22 6.02
N GLN A 101 2.52 10.18 5.15
CA GLN A 101 3.92 10.45 4.79
C GLN A 101 4.73 10.94 5.98
N LEU A 102 4.21 11.92 6.74
CA LEU A 102 4.89 12.43 7.93
C LEU A 102 5.14 11.33 8.98
N GLU A 103 4.18 10.45 9.14
CA GLU A 103 4.27 9.33 10.05
C GLU A 103 5.31 8.29 9.60
N GLU A 104 5.40 8.01 8.29
CA GLU A 104 6.42 7.12 7.74
C GLU A 104 7.82 7.73 7.88
N ASP A 105 7.94 9.05 7.68
CA ASP A 105 9.21 9.77 7.87
C ASP A 105 9.68 9.71 9.34
N LEU A 106 8.76 9.92 10.29
CA LEU A 106 9.05 9.80 11.73
C LEU A 106 9.42 8.37 12.13
N HIS A 107 8.73 7.36 11.58
CA HIS A 107 9.06 5.96 11.80
C HIS A 107 10.48 5.65 11.31
N THR A 108 10.80 6.06 10.09
CA THR A 108 12.12 5.89 9.49
C THR A 108 13.23 6.62 10.30
N GLU A 109 12.96 7.84 10.75
CA GLU A 109 13.87 8.60 11.62
C GLU A 109 14.15 7.85 12.92
N MET A 110 13.12 7.34 13.58
CA MET A 110 13.25 6.62 14.85
C MET A 110 14.04 5.31 14.67
N GLN A 111 13.73 4.52 13.64
CA GLN A 111 14.50 3.32 13.30
C GLN A 111 15.97 3.65 13.08
N TYR A 112 16.29 4.72 12.33
CA TYR A 112 17.67 5.16 12.10
C TYR A 112 18.39 5.49 13.41
N HIS A 113 17.75 6.22 14.32
CA HIS A 113 18.36 6.56 15.61
C HIS A 113 18.61 5.32 16.45
N LEU A 114 17.71 4.35 16.49
CA LEU A 114 17.90 3.08 17.19
C LEU A 114 19.08 2.28 16.61
N LEU A 115 19.19 2.17 15.27
CA LEU A 115 20.32 1.53 14.62
C LEU A 115 21.63 2.23 14.96
N LYS A 116 21.67 3.56 14.89
CA LYS A 116 22.87 4.36 15.18
C LYS A 116 23.30 4.25 16.63
N ILE A 117 22.38 4.28 17.58
CA ILE A 117 22.66 4.13 19.01
C ILE A 117 23.25 2.74 19.28
N GLY A 118 22.58 1.67 18.81
CA GLY A 118 23.06 0.30 19.01
C GLY A 118 24.44 0.08 18.42
N HIS A 119 24.67 0.55 17.18
CA HIS A 119 25.98 0.49 16.53
C HIS A 119 27.05 1.26 17.33
N SER A 120 26.74 2.45 17.84
CA SER A 120 27.67 3.27 18.64
C SER A 120 28.00 2.66 20.01
N LEU A 121 27.06 1.88 20.56
CA LEU A 121 27.25 1.14 21.80
C LEU A 121 28.04 -0.18 21.59
N GLY A 122 28.38 -0.51 20.34
CA GLY A 122 29.17 -1.69 19.99
C GLY A 122 28.36 -2.96 19.80
N TYR A 123 27.05 -2.86 19.64
CA TYR A 123 26.18 -3.99 19.24
C TYR A 123 26.20 -4.22 17.74
N ASP A 124 25.96 -5.45 17.33
CA ASP A 124 25.58 -5.78 15.98
C ASP A 124 24.08 -5.49 15.84
N VAL A 125 23.71 -4.60 14.89
CA VAL A 125 22.34 -4.13 14.75
C VAL A 125 21.74 -4.54 13.42
N ILE A 126 20.43 -4.75 13.38
CA ILE A 126 19.72 -5.08 12.16
C ILE A 126 18.36 -4.38 12.11
N SER A 127 18.01 -3.91 10.94
CA SER A 127 16.66 -3.41 10.64
C SER A 127 15.76 -4.52 10.10
N ALA A 128 14.44 -4.30 10.14
CA ALA A 128 13.47 -5.17 9.50
C ALA A 128 13.85 -5.49 8.04
N SER A 129 13.57 -6.69 7.60
CA SER A 129 13.97 -7.18 6.27
C SER A 129 13.42 -6.35 5.11
N ASN A 130 12.22 -5.78 5.26
CA ASN A 130 11.56 -4.90 4.31
C ASN A 130 12.06 -3.44 4.36
N ASP A 131 12.77 -3.04 5.43
CA ASP A 131 13.23 -1.67 5.65
C ASP A 131 14.71 -1.45 5.36
N ARG A 132 15.44 -2.47 4.95
CA ARG A 132 16.89 -2.42 4.71
C ARG A 132 17.35 -1.38 3.71
N SER A 133 16.49 -1.08 2.72
CA SER A 133 16.76 -0.07 1.68
C SER A 133 16.39 1.34 2.10
N LYS A 134 15.74 1.51 3.27
CA LYS A 134 15.41 2.84 3.78
C LYS A 134 16.65 3.66 4.08
N SER A 135 16.50 4.96 4.02
CA SER A 135 17.56 5.92 4.35
C SER A 135 16.97 7.11 5.10
N TYR A 136 17.79 7.68 5.97
CA TYR A 136 17.48 8.91 6.67
C TYR A 136 18.69 9.86 6.57
N LYS A 137 18.47 11.10 6.09
CA LYS A 137 19.51 12.13 5.92
C LYS A 137 20.78 11.58 5.23
N GLU A 138 20.68 11.09 4.03
CA GLU A 138 21.79 10.56 3.21
C GLU A 138 22.45 9.27 3.76
N SER A 139 22.00 8.74 4.90
CA SER A 139 22.52 7.50 5.49
C SER A 139 21.56 6.35 5.25
N ASN A 140 22.00 5.35 4.50
CA ASN A 140 21.21 4.13 4.27
C ASN A 140 21.33 3.18 5.46
N PHE A 141 20.25 2.50 5.84
CA PHE A 141 20.23 1.54 6.94
C PHE A 141 21.21 0.38 6.74
N SER A 142 21.45 -0.03 5.50
CA SER A 142 22.39 -1.09 5.17
C SER A 142 23.85 -0.79 5.59
N PHE A 143 24.21 0.47 5.79
CA PHE A 143 25.56 0.82 6.29
C PHE A 143 25.75 0.57 7.79
N LEU A 144 24.66 0.57 8.54
CA LEU A 144 24.65 0.33 9.97
C LEU A 144 24.30 -1.11 10.32
N SER A 145 23.42 -1.72 9.51
CA SER A 145 22.83 -3.03 9.76
C SER A 145 23.69 -4.19 9.28
N LEU A 146 23.60 -5.32 9.98
CA LEU A 146 24.09 -6.60 9.48
C LEU A 146 23.45 -6.93 8.12
N ALA A 147 24.19 -7.61 7.26
CA ALA A 147 23.71 -8.01 5.94
C ALA A 147 22.59 -9.06 5.98
N ASN A 148 22.61 -9.93 6.98
CA ASN A 148 21.63 -10.99 7.18
C ASN A 148 21.19 -11.05 8.63
N PHE A 149 19.96 -11.48 8.87
CA PHE A 149 19.49 -11.76 10.22
C PHE A 149 20.29 -12.93 10.79
N PRO A 150 20.88 -12.80 12.01
CA PRO A 150 21.62 -13.89 12.66
C PRO A 150 20.74 -15.13 12.84
N GLU A 151 21.37 -16.31 12.80
CA GLU A 151 20.68 -17.55 13.11
C GLU A 151 20.32 -17.59 14.60
N VAL A 152 19.04 -17.51 14.89
CA VAL A 152 18.48 -17.65 16.24
C VAL A 152 17.74 -18.98 16.35
N ALA A 153 17.72 -19.58 17.53
CA ALA A 153 17.13 -20.90 17.76
C ALA A 153 15.61 -20.82 17.89
N VAL A 154 14.93 -20.36 16.84
CA VAL A 154 13.46 -20.27 16.78
C VAL A 154 12.87 -21.24 15.77
N ALA A 155 11.58 -21.52 15.90
CA ALA A 155 10.83 -22.27 14.91
C ALA A 155 10.82 -21.52 13.57
N LYS A 156 10.80 -22.25 12.44
CA LYS A 156 10.81 -21.64 11.10
C LYS A 156 9.68 -20.65 10.87
N ASP A 157 8.51 -20.90 11.45
CA ASP A 157 7.35 -20.02 11.32
C ASP A 157 7.58 -18.68 12.06
N ALA A 158 8.22 -18.74 13.24
CA ALA A 158 8.59 -17.55 14.00
C ALA A 158 9.69 -16.73 13.31
N LEU A 159 10.60 -17.36 12.57
CA LEU A 159 11.67 -16.64 11.86
C LEU A 159 11.12 -15.62 10.86
N SER A 160 10.03 -15.94 10.17
CA SER A 160 9.39 -15.04 9.20
C SER A 160 8.81 -13.79 9.87
N THR A 161 8.37 -13.89 11.12
CA THR A 161 7.82 -12.76 11.90
C THR A 161 8.90 -11.94 12.58
N ILE A 162 9.89 -12.57 13.21
CA ILE A 162 10.97 -11.84 13.91
C ILE A 162 11.89 -11.05 12.96
N THR A 163 12.05 -11.45 11.71
CA THR A 163 12.79 -10.68 10.70
C THR A 163 12.09 -9.39 10.28
N LEU A 164 10.85 -9.18 10.71
CA LEU A 164 10.06 -7.97 10.50
C LEU A 164 10.09 -7.03 11.71
N ILE A 165 10.80 -7.38 12.80
CA ILE A 165 11.02 -6.46 13.93
C ILE A 165 11.80 -5.25 13.45
N ASP A 166 11.34 -4.06 13.79
CA ASP A 166 11.87 -2.80 13.26
C ASP A 166 13.37 -2.65 13.49
N VAL A 167 13.86 -2.91 14.71
CA VAL A 167 15.29 -2.91 15.01
C VAL A 167 15.60 -3.97 16.08
N VAL A 168 16.64 -4.77 15.83
CA VAL A 168 17.17 -5.73 16.82
C VAL A 168 18.66 -5.47 17.03
N TRP A 169 19.08 -5.50 18.28
CA TRP A 169 20.49 -5.44 18.68
C TRP A 169 20.95 -6.80 19.18
N PHE A 170 22.06 -7.26 18.67
CA PHE A 170 22.72 -8.50 19.07
C PHE A 170 24.02 -8.21 19.81
N GLU A 171 24.39 -9.06 20.73
CA GLU A 171 25.73 -9.06 21.33
C GLU A 171 26.75 -9.24 20.21
N LYS A 172 27.75 -8.34 20.18
CA LYS A 172 28.70 -8.27 19.06
C LYS A 172 29.39 -9.59 18.76
N GLY A 173 29.31 -10.02 17.50
CA GLY A 173 29.94 -11.26 17.05
C GLY A 173 29.23 -12.54 17.51
N THR A 174 28.02 -12.42 18.06
CA THR A 174 27.17 -13.56 18.46
C THR A 174 25.82 -13.50 17.78
N ASN A 175 25.02 -14.56 17.95
CA ASN A 175 23.63 -14.60 17.50
C ASN A 175 22.63 -14.29 18.63
N ARG A 176 23.13 -13.78 19.77
CA ARG A 176 22.30 -13.54 20.96
C ARG A 176 21.63 -12.17 20.88
N PRO A 177 20.28 -12.10 20.79
CA PRO A 177 19.57 -10.83 20.84
C PRO A 177 19.66 -10.25 22.27
N ILE A 178 19.93 -8.94 22.35
CA ILE A 178 20.00 -8.19 23.61
C ILE A 178 18.82 -7.23 23.75
N CYS A 179 18.46 -6.54 22.66
CA CYS A 179 17.33 -5.64 22.63
C CYS A 179 16.58 -5.77 21.30
N ALA A 180 15.28 -5.59 21.35
CA ALA A 180 14.44 -5.52 20.18
C ALA A 180 13.44 -4.37 20.34
N PHE A 181 13.17 -3.66 19.25
CA PHE A 181 12.37 -2.45 19.23
C PHE A 181 11.36 -2.53 18.13
N GLU A 182 10.12 -2.14 18.47
CA GLU A 182 9.03 -1.88 17.54
C GLU A 182 8.68 -0.41 17.64
N VAL A 183 8.72 0.28 16.52
CA VAL A 183 8.37 1.70 16.40
C VAL A 183 6.91 1.78 15.96
N GLU A 184 6.01 1.55 16.90
CA GLU A 184 4.59 1.39 16.61
C GLU A 184 3.79 2.67 16.89
N LYS A 185 2.81 2.90 16.03
CA LYS A 185 1.71 3.82 16.33
C LYS A 185 0.69 3.13 17.24
N SER A 186 -0.09 3.91 17.94
CA SER A 186 -1.08 3.44 18.92
C SER A 186 -2.09 2.39 18.42
N THR A 187 -2.20 2.18 17.10
CA THR A 187 -3.20 1.29 16.49
C THR A 187 -2.66 -0.08 16.07
N SER A 188 -1.35 -0.30 16.02
CA SER A 188 -0.73 -1.55 15.52
C SER A 188 0.11 -2.32 16.55
N ILE A 189 -0.04 -1.99 17.82
CA ILE A 189 0.73 -2.58 18.94
C ILE A 189 0.68 -4.12 18.99
N TYR A 190 -0.41 -4.74 18.58
CA TYR A 190 -0.57 -6.20 18.67
C TYR A 190 0.43 -6.97 17.82
N SER A 191 0.71 -6.51 16.60
CA SER A 191 1.67 -7.17 15.71
C SER A 191 3.10 -7.08 16.26
N GLY A 192 3.47 -5.93 16.81
CA GLY A 192 4.74 -5.72 17.48
C GLY A 192 4.91 -6.64 18.71
N ILE A 193 3.91 -6.72 19.58
CA ILE A 193 3.92 -7.62 20.76
C ILE A 193 4.12 -9.07 20.32
N LEU A 194 3.45 -9.55 19.28
CA LEU A 194 3.61 -10.92 18.79
C LEU A 194 5.05 -11.19 18.35
N ARG A 195 5.64 -10.30 17.53
CA ARG A 195 7.01 -10.44 17.04
C ARG A 195 8.03 -10.43 18.19
N LEU A 196 7.88 -9.53 19.16
CA LEU A 196 8.74 -9.48 20.34
C LEU A 196 8.58 -10.72 21.22
N THR A 197 7.37 -11.25 21.33
CA THR A 197 7.09 -12.49 22.06
C THR A 197 7.78 -13.66 21.38
N ASP A 198 7.65 -13.81 20.06
CA ASP A 198 8.31 -14.86 19.28
C ASP A 198 9.83 -14.83 19.47
N LEU A 199 10.43 -13.64 19.46
CA LEU A 199 11.86 -13.46 19.69
C LEU A 199 12.26 -13.84 21.12
N SER A 200 11.40 -13.61 22.13
CA SER A 200 11.71 -13.90 23.52
C SER A 200 11.84 -15.39 23.85
N TYR A 201 11.35 -16.26 22.96
CA TYR A 201 11.49 -17.72 23.07
C TYR A 201 12.69 -18.28 22.28
N SER A 202 13.57 -17.41 21.77
CA SER A 202 14.76 -17.80 21.01
C SER A 202 15.99 -18.10 21.87
#